data_177b518ff5a3dfe76b094391cf17f0ec
#
_entry.id   177b518ff5a3dfe76b094391cf17f0ec
#
_cell.length_a   1.000
_cell.length_b   1.000
_cell.length_c   1.000
_cell.angle_alpha   90.00
_cell.angle_beta   90.00
_cell.angle_gamma   90.00
#
_symmetry.space_group_name_H-M   'P 1'
#
loop_
_entity.id
_entity.type
_entity.pdbx_description
1 polymer ?
#
loop_
_entity_poly.entity_id
_entity_poly.type
_entity_poly.pdbx_seq_one_letter_code
_entity_poly.pdbx_strand_id
1 'polypeptide(L)'
;PPRSTLFPYTTLFRSLGFPVVGDWVVVERQGAAGAIAIHQVLPRQSQFVRQAAGTLTAGQVIAANVDTVFLMSGLDGDFNLRRIERYLVTAWDSGASPVLILNQADQFADLPAAIAQVETVAIAEPIHVISATQGDGLDQLTPYLSPGKTVVLIGSSGVGKSTLTNYLLGEQQAATQAVRLDDSRGRHTTTHRQLWPLPGGALLIDTPGLRELQLWSANTGLAETFGDIQALAADCKFRDCQHQGEPGCAVQAAIAVGELTASRLQSYQKLQREQQWIEQRQDTQARLNTKRRWKQMSKTIRQHQKRKR
;
A
#
# COMPACT_ATOMS: atom_id res chain seq x y z
N PRO A 1 24.92 -41.06 -1.29
CA PRO A 1 25.06 -39.69 -1.71
C PRO A 1 25.33 -38.80 -0.52
N PRO A 2 26.31 -37.84 -0.61
CA PRO A 2 26.57 -36.92 0.48
C PRO A 2 25.32 -36.03 0.70
N ARG A 3 24.89 -35.92 1.94
CA ARG A 3 23.83 -34.98 2.35
C ARG A 3 24.32 -33.59 1.99
N SER A 4 23.61 -32.92 1.08
CA SER A 4 23.82 -31.52 0.77
C SER A 4 23.68 -30.71 2.05
N THR A 5 24.78 -30.16 2.52
CA THR A 5 24.77 -29.09 3.51
C THR A 5 24.10 -27.90 2.84
N LEU A 6 22.81 -27.78 3.03
CA LEU A 6 22.08 -26.54 2.77
C LEU A 6 22.73 -25.46 3.66
N PHE A 7 23.59 -24.66 3.08
CA PHE A 7 23.99 -23.42 3.71
C PHE A 7 22.73 -22.63 4.04
N PRO A 8 22.60 -22.14 5.27
CA PRO A 8 21.44 -21.35 5.64
C PRO A 8 21.52 -19.98 4.93
N TYR A 9 21.03 -19.91 3.69
CA TYR A 9 20.77 -18.65 2.97
C TYR A 9 19.78 -17.74 3.71
N THR A 10 19.19 -18.24 4.79
CA THR A 10 18.23 -17.54 5.66
C THR A 10 18.82 -16.37 6.44
N THR A 11 20.14 -16.18 6.45
CA THR A 11 20.78 -15.06 7.16
C THR A 11 21.02 -13.82 6.29
N LEU A 12 20.98 -13.94 4.97
CA LEU A 12 21.20 -12.82 4.04
C LEU A 12 19.95 -11.96 3.83
N PHE A 13 18.77 -12.55 3.93
CA PHE A 13 17.51 -11.83 3.73
C PHE A 13 16.73 -11.76 5.06
N ARG A 14 16.74 -10.59 5.72
CA ARG A 14 15.74 -10.25 6.73
C ARG A 14 14.38 -10.15 6.03
N SER A 15 13.27 -10.23 6.77
CA SER A 15 11.89 -10.25 6.23
C SER A 15 11.60 -9.16 5.17
N LEU A 16 12.24 -8.00 5.24
CA LEU A 16 12.14 -6.91 4.25
C LEU A 16 13.10 -7.05 3.06
N GLY A 17 14.07 -7.96 3.12
CA GLY A 17 15.08 -8.18 2.08
C GLY A 17 14.80 -9.36 1.13
N PHE A 18 13.72 -10.11 1.33
CA PHE A 18 13.34 -11.16 0.39
C PHE A 18 12.86 -10.57 -0.94
N PRO A 19 13.22 -11.22 -2.08
CA PRO A 19 12.68 -10.84 -3.38
C PRO A 19 11.15 -10.93 -3.39
N VAL A 20 10.51 -9.94 -4.00
CA VAL A 20 9.06 -9.89 -4.20
C VAL A 20 8.74 -9.55 -5.64
N VAL A 21 7.46 -9.64 -6.01
CA VAL A 21 7.00 -9.23 -7.34
C VAL A 21 7.32 -7.74 -7.57
N GLY A 22 7.94 -7.44 -8.72
CA GLY A 22 8.41 -6.12 -9.10
C GLY A 22 9.87 -5.82 -8.73
N ASP A 23 10.55 -6.69 -7.97
CA ASP A 23 11.96 -6.48 -7.68
C ASP A 23 12.88 -6.72 -8.88
N TRP A 24 13.87 -5.86 -9.03
CA TRP A 24 15.02 -6.10 -9.87
C TRP A 24 16.07 -6.89 -9.09
N VAL A 25 16.55 -7.98 -9.68
CA VAL A 25 17.46 -8.92 -9.00
C VAL A 25 18.68 -9.22 -9.84
N VAL A 26 19.83 -9.40 -9.16
CA VAL A 26 21.03 -9.96 -9.76
C VAL A 26 20.96 -11.47 -9.67
N VAL A 27 21.09 -12.15 -10.80
CA VAL A 27 20.98 -13.61 -10.88
C VAL A 27 22.25 -14.24 -11.48
N GLU A 28 22.55 -15.45 -11.06
CA GLU A 28 23.58 -16.31 -11.64
C GLU A 28 22.96 -17.63 -12.11
N ARG A 29 23.34 -18.07 -13.32
CA ARG A 29 22.97 -19.41 -13.80
C ARG A 29 23.90 -20.44 -13.22
N GLN A 30 23.39 -21.41 -12.50
CA GLN A 30 24.16 -22.51 -11.91
C GLN A 30 24.07 -23.76 -12.78
N GLY A 31 25.21 -24.15 -13.36
CA GLY A 31 25.39 -25.40 -14.09
C GLY A 31 24.55 -25.55 -15.38
N ALA A 32 24.72 -26.70 -16.04
CA ALA A 32 24.06 -27.03 -17.31
C ALA A 32 22.50 -27.22 -17.17
N ALA A 33 22.02 -27.46 -15.97
CA ALA A 33 20.59 -27.66 -15.69
C ALA A 33 19.77 -26.37 -15.62
N GLY A 34 20.40 -25.19 -15.75
CA GLY A 34 19.72 -23.90 -15.88
C GLY A 34 19.10 -23.37 -14.59
N ALA A 35 19.45 -23.90 -13.41
CA ALA A 35 19.01 -23.33 -12.14
C ALA A 35 19.51 -21.89 -11.99
N ILE A 36 18.62 -20.99 -11.55
CA ILE A 36 18.92 -19.58 -11.35
C ILE A 36 18.98 -19.30 -9.85
N ALA A 37 20.11 -18.75 -9.39
CA ALA A 37 20.27 -18.27 -8.02
C ALA A 37 20.15 -16.73 -7.99
N ILE A 38 19.34 -16.20 -7.09
CA ILE A 38 19.26 -14.76 -6.83
C ILE A 38 20.35 -14.41 -5.81
N HIS A 39 21.29 -13.56 -6.20
CA HIS A 39 22.38 -13.08 -5.36
C HIS A 39 22.04 -11.79 -4.63
N GLN A 40 21.31 -10.91 -5.28
CA GLN A 40 21.02 -9.59 -4.72
C GLN A 40 19.69 -9.06 -5.25
N VAL A 41 18.98 -8.34 -4.38
CA VAL A 41 17.84 -7.47 -4.74
C VAL A 41 18.38 -6.05 -4.86
N LEU A 42 18.12 -5.40 -6.00
CA LEU A 42 18.51 -4.02 -6.22
C LEU A 42 17.68 -3.05 -5.36
N PRO A 43 18.17 -1.82 -5.12
CA PRO A 43 17.42 -0.81 -4.38
C PRO A 43 16.04 -0.57 -4.99
N ARG A 44 15.00 -0.58 -4.15
CA ARG A 44 13.62 -0.35 -4.54
C ARG A 44 13.36 1.15 -4.64
N GLN A 45 12.66 1.58 -5.68
CA GLN A 45 12.16 2.95 -5.83
C GLN A 45 10.86 3.15 -5.04
N SER A 46 10.00 2.15 -5.05
CA SER A 46 8.77 2.09 -4.27
C SER A 46 8.56 0.69 -3.69
N GLN A 47 7.82 0.59 -2.57
CA GLN A 47 7.51 -0.71 -1.98
C GLN A 47 6.23 -0.68 -1.15
N PHE A 48 5.37 -1.66 -1.36
CA PHE A 48 4.20 -1.89 -0.53
C PHE A 48 4.54 -2.85 0.60
N VAL A 49 4.34 -2.40 1.83
CA VAL A 49 4.61 -3.19 3.04
C VAL A 49 3.31 -3.46 3.77
N ARG A 50 3.09 -4.70 4.17
CA ARG A 50 1.99 -5.06 5.08
C ARG A 50 2.54 -5.67 6.35
N GLN A 51 1.70 -5.75 7.36
CA GLN A 51 2.01 -6.54 8.55
C GLN A 51 2.11 -8.03 8.18
N ALA A 52 3.20 -8.68 8.60
CA ALA A 52 3.38 -10.12 8.36
C ALA A 52 2.37 -10.92 9.20
N ALA A 53 1.77 -11.94 8.60
CA ALA A 53 0.82 -12.81 9.29
C ALA A 53 1.47 -13.47 10.52
N GLY A 54 0.78 -13.47 11.65
CA GLY A 54 1.25 -14.06 12.91
C GLY A 54 2.28 -13.23 13.69
N THR A 55 2.71 -12.07 13.18
CA THR A 55 3.62 -11.17 13.88
C THR A 55 3.04 -9.76 13.93
N LEU A 56 3.00 -9.16 15.13
CA LEU A 56 2.46 -7.81 15.31
C LEU A 56 3.42 -6.69 14.84
N THR A 57 4.67 -7.03 14.50
CA THR A 57 5.76 -6.04 14.37
C THR A 57 6.73 -6.29 13.23
N ALA A 58 6.50 -7.31 12.41
CA ALA A 58 7.33 -7.57 11.23
C ALA A 58 6.61 -7.10 9.96
N GLY A 59 7.25 -6.22 9.19
CA GLY A 59 6.79 -5.84 7.87
C GLY A 59 7.12 -6.92 6.84
N GLN A 60 6.21 -7.13 5.91
CA GLN A 60 6.42 -7.96 4.72
C GLN A 60 6.21 -7.12 3.49
N VAL A 61 7.23 -6.96 2.67
CA VAL A 61 7.06 -6.36 1.34
C VAL A 61 6.22 -7.28 0.49
N ILE A 62 5.25 -6.72 -0.23
CA ILE A 62 4.31 -7.48 -1.05
C ILE A 62 4.40 -7.14 -2.53
N ALA A 63 4.85 -5.92 -2.86
CA ALA A 63 5.14 -5.47 -4.22
C ALA A 63 6.22 -4.40 -4.15
N ALA A 64 7.01 -4.27 -5.21
CA ALA A 64 8.08 -3.29 -5.31
C ALA A 64 8.14 -2.65 -6.71
N ASN A 65 8.79 -1.50 -6.80
CA ASN A 65 9.04 -0.76 -8.04
C ASN A 65 7.76 -0.48 -8.86
N VAL A 66 6.70 -0.10 -8.16
CA VAL A 66 5.45 0.36 -8.73
C VAL A 66 5.58 1.85 -9.03
N ASP A 67 5.28 2.27 -10.25
CA ASP A 67 5.26 3.68 -10.65
C ASP A 67 3.92 4.33 -10.28
N THR A 68 2.81 3.67 -10.62
CA THR A 68 1.46 4.23 -10.43
C THR A 68 0.54 3.26 -9.70
N VAL A 69 -0.23 3.79 -8.77
CA VAL A 69 -1.26 3.07 -8.03
C VAL A 69 -2.63 3.53 -8.48
N PHE A 70 -3.38 2.68 -9.14
CA PHE A 70 -4.78 2.93 -9.44
C PHE A 70 -5.64 2.63 -8.23
N LEU A 71 -6.10 3.69 -7.57
CA LEU A 71 -6.99 3.64 -6.41
C LEU A 71 -8.43 3.60 -6.89
N MET A 72 -9.01 2.40 -6.96
CA MET A 72 -10.36 2.20 -7.47
C MET A 72 -11.41 2.34 -6.37
N SER A 73 -12.37 3.22 -6.59
CA SER A 73 -13.59 3.38 -5.79
C SER A 73 -14.82 3.18 -6.68
N GLY A 74 -15.74 2.33 -6.24
CA GLY A 74 -17.05 2.21 -6.91
C GLY A 74 -17.92 3.43 -6.58
N LEU A 75 -18.68 3.86 -7.58
CA LEU A 75 -19.75 4.86 -7.43
C LEU A 75 -21.08 4.17 -7.07
N ASP A 76 -21.02 3.23 -6.16
CA ASP A 76 -22.15 2.45 -5.64
C ASP A 76 -22.33 2.69 -4.13
N GLY A 77 -23.08 1.84 -3.46
CA GLY A 77 -23.25 1.88 -2.01
C GLY A 77 -21.97 1.74 -1.19
N ASP A 78 -20.84 1.42 -1.81
CA ASP A 78 -19.51 1.30 -1.21
C ASP A 78 -18.66 2.58 -1.34
N PHE A 79 -19.18 3.65 -1.95
CA PHE A 79 -18.49 4.93 -2.08
C PHE A 79 -18.15 5.52 -0.70
N ASN A 80 -16.84 5.74 -0.42
CA ASN A 80 -16.39 6.15 0.91
C ASN A 80 -15.11 6.98 0.88
N LEU A 81 -15.23 8.28 1.13
CA LEU A 81 -14.10 9.22 1.15
C LEU A 81 -13.02 8.84 2.17
N ARG A 82 -13.40 8.27 3.33
CA ARG A 82 -12.42 7.89 4.38
C ARG A 82 -11.56 6.69 3.94
N ARG A 83 -12.11 5.84 3.08
CA ARG A 83 -11.36 4.77 2.44
C ARG A 83 -10.41 5.32 1.39
N ILE A 84 -10.84 6.28 0.59
CA ILE A 84 -10.00 6.98 -0.39
C ILE A 84 -8.81 7.63 0.30
N GLU A 85 -9.03 8.40 1.36
CA GLU A 85 -7.94 9.00 2.15
C GLU A 85 -6.94 7.96 2.67
N ARG A 86 -7.41 6.84 3.19
CA ARG A 86 -6.54 5.74 3.64
C ARG A 86 -5.72 5.16 2.48
N TYR A 87 -6.31 4.98 1.32
CA TYR A 87 -5.62 4.48 0.14
C TYR A 87 -4.56 5.47 -0.35
N LEU A 88 -4.87 6.77 -0.35
CA LEU A 88 -3.92 7.84 -0.67
C LEU A 88 -2.71 7.81 0.26
N VAL A 89 -2.94 7.79 1.57
CA VAL A 89 -1.86 7.66 2.58
C VAL A 89 -0.98 6.43 2.28
N THR A 90 -1.60 5.29 1.97
CA THR A 90 -0.85 4.06 1.70
C THR A 90 -0.07 4.13 0.39
N ALA A 91 -0.62 4.75 -0.65
CA ALA A 91 0.03 4.91 -1.94
C ALA A 91 1.23 5.85 -1.83
N TRP A 92 1.08 7.03 -1.24
CA TRP A 92 2.17 7.96 -1.01
C TRP A 92 3.27 7.37 -0.11
N ASP A 93 2.90 6.64 0.94
CA ASP A 93 3.87 6.00 1.83
C ASP A 93 4.67 4.87 1.14
N SER A 94 4.12 4.29 0.08
CA SER A 94 4.83 3.30 -0.73
C SER A 94 5.91 3.90 -1.63
N GLY A 95 5.85 5.21 -1.91
CA GLY A 95 6.69 5.91 -2.88
C GLY A 95 6.16 5.83 -4.32
N ALA A 96 4.95 5.29 -4.56
CA ALA A 96 4.31 5.27 -5.86
C ALA A 96 3.29 6.41 -6.01
N SER A 97 3.05 6.87 -7.24
CA SER A 97 2.11 7.97 -7.52
C SER A 97 0.67 7.48 -7.53
N PRO A 98 -0.24 8.01 -6.71
CA PRO A 98 -1.65 7.63 -6.74
C PRO A 98 -2.39 8.27 -7.92
N VAL A 99 -3.33 7.51 -8.47
CA VAL A 99 -4.33 7.95 -9.46
C VAL A 99 -5.67 7.39 -9.03
N LEU A 100 -6.65 8.24 -8.84
CA LEU A 100 -7.99 7.81 -8.47
C LEU A 100 -8.79 7.40 -9.69
N ILE A 101 -9.50 6.26 -9.54
CA ILE A 101 -10.41 5.74 -10.55
C ILE A 101 -11.78 5.57 -9.91
N LEU A 102 -12.74 6.38 -10.36
CA LEU A 102 -14.14 6.25 -10.00
C LEU A 102 -14.81 5.35 -11.04
N ASN A 103 -15.08 4.10 -10.65
CA ASN A 103 -15.66 3.09 -11.53
C ASN A 103 -17.17 2.97 -11.33
N GLN A 104 -17.87 2.30 -12.27
CA GLN A 104 -19.33 2.13 -12.30
C GLN A 104 -20.07 3.44 -12.58
N ALA A 105 -19.47 4.33 -13.35
CA ALA A 105 -20.05 5.61 -13.71
C ALA A 105 -21.38 5.48 -14.48
N ASP A 106 -21.56 4.37 -15.19
CA ASP A 106 -22.78 4.03 -15.92
C ASP A 106 -24.02 3.81 -15.01
N GLN A 107 -23.80 3.57 -13.73
CA GLN A 107 -24.85 3.29 -12.75
C GLN A 107 -25.10 4.45 -11.78
N PHE A 108 -24.34 5.55 -11.88
CA PHE A 108 -24.39 6.65 -10.93
C PHE A 108 -25.01 7.92 -11.53
N ALA A 109 -26.06 8.44 -10.89
CA ALA A 109 -26.86 9.53 -11.45
C ALA A 109 -26.21 10.92 -11.33
N ASP A 110 -25.40 11.17 -10.29
CA ASP A 110 -24.81 12.49 -10.00
C ASP A 110 -23.28 12.44 -9.92
N LEU A 111 -22.66 12.18 -11.06
CA LEU A 111 -21.21 12.17 -11.21
C LEU A 111 -20.52 13.49 -10.78
N PRO A 112 -21.06 14.68 -11.13
CA PRO A 112 -20.43 15.95 -10.71
C PRO A 112 -20.33 16.08 -9.19
N ALA A 113 -21.38 15.70 -8.46
CA ALA A 113 -21.36 15.74 -6.98
C ALA A 113 -20.36 14.74 -6.38
N ALA A 114 -20.23 13.55 -6.96
CA ALA A 114 -19.26 12.57 -6.51
C ALA A 114 -17.82 13.05 -6.73
N ILE A 115 -17.53 13.59 -7.91
CA ILE A 115 -16.22 14.16 -8.25
C ILE A 115 -15.87 15.28 -7.28
N ALA A 116 -16.79 16.26 -7.08
CA ALA A 116 -16.58 17.35 -6.15
C ALA A 116 -16.30 16.88 -4.72
N GLN A 117 -16.95 15.81 -4.26
CA GLN A 117 -16.65 15.21 -2.96
C GLN A 117 -15.25 14.58 -2.93
N VAL A 118 -14.82 13.89 -3.98
CA VAL A 118 -13.48 13.29 -4.05
C VAL A 118 -12.40 14.35 -4.09
N GLU A 119 -12.59 15.44 -4.83
CA GLU A 119 -11.67 16.59 -4.90
C GLU A 119 -11.41 17.21 -3.52
N THR A 120 -12.33 17.11 -2.57
CA THR A 120 -12.09 17.59 -1.18
C THR A 120 -11.07 16.77 -0.42
N VAL A 121 -10.75 15.55 -0.86
CA VAL A 121 -9.83 14.63 -0.18
C VAL A 121 -8.62 14.26 -1.04
N ALA A 122 -8.74 14.38 -2.36
CA ALA A 122 -7.69 14.18 -3.37
C ALA A 122 -7.39 15.52 -4.04
N ILE A 123 -6.56 16.33 -3.39
CA ILE A 123 -6.42 17.77 -3.74
C ILE A 123 -5.58 17.98 -5.01
N ALA A 124 -4.64 17.10 -5.28
CA ALA A 124 -3.71 17.24 -6.41
C ALA A 124 -3.62 15.95 -7.26
N GLU A 125 -4.31 14.92 -6.89
CA GLU A 125 -4.25 13.63 -7.56
C GLU A 125 -5.17 13.61 -8.80
N PRO A 126 -4.72 12.98 -9.90
CA PRO A 126 -5.58 12.76 -11.05
C PRO A 126 -6.80 11.90 -10.69
N ILE A 127 -7.98 12.33 -11.15
CA ILE A 127 -9.25 11.61 -10.96
C ILE A 127 -9.78 11.24 -12.34
N HIS A 128 -9.98 9.95 -12.58
CA HIS A 128 -10.56 9.43 -13.80
C HIS A 128 -11.88 8.72 -13.51
N VAL A 129 -12.88 9.02 -14.31
CA VAL A 129 -14.21 8.41 -14.21
C VAL A 129 -14.35 7.41 -15.33
N ILE A 130 -14.64 6.13 -14.99
CA ILE A 130 -14.71 5.05 -15.95
C ILE A 130 -15.94 4.16 -15.74
N SER A 131 -16.30 3.43 -16.78
CA SER A 131 -17.08 2.20 -16.67
C SER A 131 -16.25 1.04 -17.23
N ALA A 132 -15.66 0.24 -16.35
CA ALA A 132 -14.83 -0.90 -16.77
C ALA A 132 -15.64 -1.97 -17.50
N THR A 133 -16.96 -2.02 -17.31
CA THR A 133 -17.88 -2.96 -17.98
C THR A 133 -18.27 -2.49 -19.37
N GLN A 134 -18.47 -1.19 -19.57
CA GLN A 134 -18.82 -0.59 -20.85
C GLN A 134 -17.61 -0.21 -21.70
N GLY A 135 -16.45 -0.06 -21.07
CA GLY A 135 -15.22 0.39 -21.71
C GLY A 135 -15.07 1.92 -21.76
N ASP A 136 -15.97 2.67 -21.13
CA ASP A 136 -15.97 4.11 -21.17
C ASP A 136 -14.85 4.70 -20.30
N GLY A 137 -14.16 5.72 -20.81
CA GLY A 137 -13.12 6.47 -20.10
C GLY A 137 -11.80 5.72 -19.88
N LEU A 138 -11.66 4.50 -20.40
CA LEU A 138 -10.45 3.68 -20.19
C LEU A 138 -9.23 4.21 -20.94
N ASP A 139 -9.42 4.98 -22.01
CA ASP A 139 -8.40 5.68 -22.77
C ASP A 139 -7.63 6.70 -21.90
N GLN A 140 -8.28 7.28 -20.89
CA GLN A 140 -7.66 8.20 -19.92
C GLN A 140 -6.53 7.53 -19.09
N LEU A 141 -6.50 6.21 -19.03
CA LEU A 141 -5.46 5.46 -18.30
C LEU A 141 -4.19 5.25 -19.12
N THR A 142 -4.24 5.45 -20.45
CA THR A 142 -3.13 5.22 -21.37
C THR A 142 -1.82 5.93 -20.98
N PRO A 143 -1.82 7.19 -20.48
CA PRO A 143 -0.57 7.87 -20.09
C PRO A 143 0.23 7.14 -19.01
N TYR A 144 -0.43 6.36 -18.15
CA TYR A 144 0.20 5.62 -17.05
C TYR A 144 0.71 4.24 -17.48
N LEU A 145 0.35 3.78 -18.68
CA LEU A 145 0.62 2.45 -19.22
C LEU A 145 1.73 2.46 -20.29
N SER A 146 2.64 3.42 -20.20
CA SER A 146 3.80 3.51 -21.10
C SER A 146 4.76 2.33 -20.89
N PRO A 147 5.55 1.93 -21.92
CA PRO A 147 6.51 0.85 -21.81
C PRO A 147 7.47 1.02 -20.61
N GLY A 148 7.67 -0.06 -19.86
CA GLY A 148 8.55 -0.06 -18.68
C GLY A 148 7.90 0.49 -17.40
N LYS A 149 6.69 1.04 -17.47
CA LYS A 149 5.94 1.46 -16.28
C LYS A 149 5.24 0.30 -15.61
N THR A 150 5.24 0.28 -14.28
CA THR A 150 4.57 -0.73 -13.47
C THR A 150 3.38 -0.12 -12.75
N VAL A 151 2.23 -0.71 -12.92
CA VAL A 151 0.98 -0.28 -12.27
C VAL A 151 0.44 -1.36 -11.34
N VAL A 152 -0.33 -0.94 -10.34
CA VAL A 152 -1.03 -1.81 -9.41
C VAL A 152 -2.46 -1.30 -9.17
N LEU A 153 -3.41 -2.22 -8.94
CA LEU A 153 -4.80 -1.89 -8.64
C LEU A 153 -5.09 -2.10 -7.16
N ILE A 154 -5.58 -1.06 -6.49
CA ILE A 154 -6.05 -1.09 -5.09
C ILE A 154 -7.51 -0.67 -5.05
N GLY A 155 -8.32 -1.32 -4.23
CA GLY A 155 -9.74 -1.00 -4.06
C GLY A 155 -10.49 -2.13 -3.38
N SER A 156 -11.73 -1.87 -2.97
CA SER A 156 -12.61 -2.83 -2.29
C SER A 156 -12.93 -4.06 -3.15
N SER A 157 -13.49 -5.09 -2.54
CA SER A 157 -14.01 -6.24 -3.27
C SER A 157 -15.22 -5.80 -4.11
N GLY A 158 -15.31 -6.28 -5.35
CA GLY A 158 -16.44 -5.93 -6.23
C GLY A 158 -16.30 -4.63 -7.01
N VAL A 159 -15.30 -3.77 -6.70
CA VAL A 159 -15.14 -2.45 -7.35
C VAL A 159 -14.77 -2.49 -8.84
N GLY A 160 -14.58 -3.68 -9.43
CA GLY A 160 -14.26 -3.85 -10.85
C GLY A 160 -12.78 -4.03 -11.18
N LYS A 161 -11.89 -4.30 -10.20
CA LYS A 161 -10.45 -4.53 -10.46
C LYS A 161 -10.20 -5.65 -11.47
N SER A 162 -10.85 -6.80 -11.30
CA SER A 162 -10.69 -7.94 -12.22
C SER A 162 -11.20 -7.62 -13.63
N THR A 163 -12.26 -6.81 -13.74
CA THR A 163 -12.79 -6.36 -15.03
C THR A 163 -11.77 -5.44 -15.72
N LEU A 164 -11.23 -4.47 -15.00
CA LEU A 164 -10.20 -3.58 -15.53
C LEU A 164 -8.91 -4.35 -15.86
N THR A 165 -8.49 -5.30 -15.02
CA THR A 165 -7.34 -6.17 -15.30
C THR A 165 -7.52 -6.92 -16.63
N ASN A 166 -8.66 -7.55 -16.85
CA ASN A 166 -8.95 -8.28 -18.09
C ASN A 166 -8.95 -7.36 -19.31
N TYR A 167 -9.50 -6.16 -19.16
CA TYR A 167 -9.46 -5.16 -20.23
C TYR A 167 -8.00 -4.78 -20.58
N LEU A 168 -7.19 -4.48 -19.58
CA LEU A 168 -5.80 -4.09 -19.79
C LEU A 168 -4.93 -5.21 -20.38
N LEU A 169 -5.23 -6.46 -20.06
CA LEU A 169 -4.55 -7.63 -20.62
C LEU A 169 -5.00 -7.97 -22.05
N GLY A 170 -6.16 -7.47 -22.49
CA GLY A 170 -6.75 -7.83 -23.78
C GLY A 170 -7.34 -9.25 -23.83
N GLU A 171 -7.37 -9.96 -22.70
CA GLU A 171 -7.84 -11.35 -22.59
C GLU A 171 -8.55 -11.60 -21.26
N GLN A 172 -9.41 -12.61 -21.20
CA GLN A 172 -10.06 -13.04 -19.95
C GLN A 172 -9.12 -13.92 -19.11
N GLN A 173 -8.11 -13.36 -18.50
CA GLN A 173 -7.18 -14.11 -17.65
C GLN A 173 -7.50 -14.00 -16.15
N ALA A 174 -8.10 -12.92 -15.69
CA ALA A 174 -8.53 -12.76 -14.30
C ALA A 174 -9.95 -13.31 -14.11
N ALA A 175 -10.14 -14.19 -13.12
CA ALA A 175 -11.48 -14.71 -12.81
C ALA A 175 -12.39 -13.57 -12.32
N THR A 176 -13.34 -13.16 -13.16
CA THR A 176 -14.41 -12.24 -12.78
C THR A 176 -15.41 -13.00 -11.93
N GLN A 177 -15.41 -12.80 -10.61
CA GLN A 177 -16.50 -13.28 -9.78
C GLN A 177 -17.64 -12.27 -9.84
N ALA A 178 -18.79 -12.71 -10.37
CA ALA A 178 -20.05 -12.02 -10.16
C ALA A 178 -20.24 -11.82 -8.63
N VAL A 179 -20.64 -10.60 -8.23
CA VAL A 179 -20.95 -10.27 -6.85
C VAL A 179 -21.99 -11.27 -6.35
N ARG A 180 -21.59 -12.22 -5.52
CA ARG A 180 -22.51 -13.05 -4.76
C ARG A 180 -23.05 -12.20 -3.63
N LEU A 181 -24.32 -11.89 -3.70
CA LEU A 181 -25.09 -11.13 -2.71
C LEU A 181 -25.15 -11.80 -1.32
N ASP A 182 -24.53 -12.98 -1.13
CA ASP A 182 -24.81 -13.81 0.05
C ASP A 182 -23.62 -14.63 0.52
N ASP A 183 -22.43 -14.03 0.68
CA ASP A 183 -21.44 -14.69 1.55
C ASP A 183 -20.34 -13.71 2.04
N SER A 184 -20.40 -13.34 3.31
CA SER A 184 -19.43 -12.48 4.00
C SER A 184 -18.09 -13.21 4.33
N ARG A 185 -17.85 -14.39 3.74
CA ARG A 185 -16.62 -15.21 3.88
C ARG A 185 -16.11 -15.70 2.53
N GLY A 186 -15.75 -14.77 1.64
CA GLY A 186 -15.15 -15.08 0.36
C GLY A 186 -13.79 -15.77 0.51
N ARG A 187 -13.70 -17.05 0.22
CA ARG A 187 -12.45 -17.75 -0.03
C ARG A 187 -11.78 -17.11 -1.25
N HIS A 188 -10.67 -16.39 -1.04
CA HIS A 188 -9.88 -15.79 -2.11
C HIS A 188 -9.34 -16.88 -3.04
N THR A 189 -9.74 -16.84 -4.31
CA THR A 189 -9.35 -17.84 -5.32
C THR A 189 -7.92 -17.63 -5.84
N THR A 190 -7.32 -16.45 -5.65
CA THR A 190 -5.97 -16.14 -6.12
C THR A 190 -5.02 -16.03 -4.92
N THR A 191 -4.21 -17.06 -4.72
CA THR A 191 -3.18 -17.11 -3.65
C THR A 191 -1.81 -16.63 -4.14
N HIS A 192 -1.63 -16.43 -5.46
CA HIS A 192 -0.36 -16.10 -6.08
C HIS A 192 -0.30 -14.62 -6.45
N ARG A 193 0.87 -14.03 -6.24
CA ARG A 193 1.21 -12.68 -6.71
C ARG A 193 1.74 -12.82 -8.12
N GLN A 194 1.22 -12.05 -9.06
CA GLN A 194 1.57 -12.17 -10.46
C GLN A 194 1.97 -10.81 -11.03
N LEU A 195 2.95 -10.82 -11.92
CA LEU A 195 3.36 -9.69 -12.74
C LEU A 195 2.95 -10.00 -14.18
N TRP A 196 2.09 -9.18 -14.73
CA TRP A 196 1.57 -9.33 -16.08
C TRP A 196 2.15 -8.30 -17.03
N PRO A 197 2.82 -8.69 -18.09
CA PRO A 197 3.15 -7.76 -19.17
C PRO A 197 1.87 -7.38 -19.92
N LEU A 198 1.64 -6.08 -20.08
CA LEU A 198 0.54 -5.53 -20.86
C LEU A 198 0.94 -5.39 -22.33
N PRO A 199 -0.02 -5.42 -23.28
CA PRO A 199 0.26 -5.32 -24.72
C PRO A 199 1.06 -4.06 -25.11
N GLY A 200 0.90 -2.95 -24.35
CA GLY A 200 1.65 -1.70 -24.52
C GLY A 200 3.06 -1.69 -23.92
N GLY A 201 3.53 -2.79 -23.34
CA GLY A 201 4.88 -2.88 -22.70
C GLY A 201 4.94 -2.36 -21.28
N ALA A 202 3.85 -1.94 -20.68
CA ALA A 202 3.73 -1.70 -19.24
C ALA A 202 3.59 -3.04 -18.49
N LEU A 203 3.73 -2.99 -17.18
CA LEU A 203 3.61 -4.14 -16.28
C LEU A 203 2.46 -3.90 -15.29
N LEU A 204 1.63 -4.92 -15.08
CA LEU A 204 0.57 -4.90 -14.08
C LEU A 204 0.88 -5.90 -12.97
N ILE A 205 0.88 -5.44 -11.72
CA ILE A 205 0.99 -6.31 -10.55
C ILE A 205 -0.42 -6.59 -10.01
N ASP A 206 -0.82 -7.86 -10.05
CA ASP A 206 -2.02 -8.34 -9.35
C ASP A 206 -1.61 -9.05 -8.05
N THR A 207 -1.98 -8.46 -6.94
CA THR A 207 -1.62 -8.98 -5.62
C THR A 207 -2.85 -9.01 -4.71
N PRO A 208 -3.37 -10.20 -4.36
CA PRO A 208 -4.52 -10.34 -3.47
C PRO A 208 -4.36 -9.62 -2.12
N GLY A 209 -3.13 -9.51 -1.63
CA GLY A 209 -2.82 -8.87 -0.35
C GLY A 209 -2.88 -7.33 -0.35
N LEU A 210 -3.00 -6.69 -1.51
CA LEU A 210 -3.17 -5.22 -1.63
C LEU A 210 -4.61 -4.76 -1.33
N ARG A 211 -5.55 -5.70 -1.23
CA ARG A 211 -6.96 -5.39 -0.91
C ARG A 211 -7.17 -4.95 0.55
N GLU A 212 -6.29 -5.40 1.45
CA GLU A 212 -6.37 -5.16 2.90
C GLU A 212 -5.10 -4.46 3.41
N LEU A 213 -4.66 -3.39 2.70
CA LEU A 213 -3.50 -2.63 3.13
C LEU A 213 -3.80 -1.95 4.47
N GLN A 214 -3.12 -2.42 5.49
CA GLN A 214 -2.99 -1.72 6.76
C GLN A 214 -1.80 -0.76 6.67
N LEU A 215 -1.92 0.38 7.32
CA LEU A 215 -0.79 1.29 7.46
C LEU A 215 0.37 0.53 8.12
N TRP A 216 1.57 0.67 7.58
CA TRP A 216 2.78 0.10 8.17
C TRP A 216 3.74 1.18 8.68
N SER A 217 3.90 2.21 7.90
CA SER A 217 4.59 3.46 8.16
C SER A 217 3.81 4.49 7.37
N ALA A 218 3.44 5.61 7.93
CA ALA A 218 2.54 6.54 7.24
C ALA A 218 3.02 8.00 7.32
N ASN A 219 4.32 8.22 7.62
CA ASN A 219 4.84 9.56 7.84
C ASN A 219 4.72 10.43 6.59
N THR A 220 5.21 9.94 5.45
CA THR A 220 5.14 10.64 4.16
C THR A 220 3.71 10.69 3.66
N GLY A 221 3.00 9.55 3.71
CA GLY A 221 1.64 9.44 3.21
C GLY A 221 0.64 10.35 3.93
N LEU A 222 0.77 10.53 5.25
CA LEU A 222 -0.06 11.48 5.99
C LEU A 222 0.25 12.93 5.61
N ALA A 223 1.52 13.28 5.41
CA ALA A 223 1.92 14.63 5.02
C ALA A 223 1.38 15.01 3.64
N GLU A 224 1.52 14.11 2.66
CA GLU A 224 1.04 14.34 1.30
C GLU A 224 -0.51 14.39 1.26
N THR A 225 -1.19 13.42 1.89
CA THR A 225 -2.65 13.33 1.82
C THR A 225 -3.36 14.45 2.60
N PHE A 226 -2.79 14.92 3.71
CA PHE A 226 -3.40 15.91 4.60
C PHE A 226 -2.55 17.19 4.72
N GLY A 227 -1.88 17.56 3.63
CA GLY A 227 -1.07 18.78 3.55
C GLY A 227 -1.85 20.06 3.84
N ASP A 228 -3.15 20.09 3.49
CA ASP A 228 -4.11 21.15 3.84
C ASP A 228 -4.24 21.34 5.37
N ILE A 229 -4.42 20.26 6.12
CA ILE A 229 -4.51 20.32 7.59
C ILE A 229 -3.16 20.73 8.19
N GLN A 230 -2.03 20.23 7.64
CA GLN A 230 -0.70 20.57 8.14
C GLN A 230 -0.36 22.04 7.88
N ALA A 231 -0.75 22.57 6.72
CA ALA A 231 -0.59 24.00 6.42
C ALA A 231 -1.37 24.88 7.43
N LEU A 232 -2.65 24.55 7.67
CA LEU A 232 -3.45 25.26 8.69
C LEU A 232 -2.88 25.10 10.10
N ALA A 233 -2.34 23.92 10.44
CA ALA A 233 -1.76 23.66 11.75
C ALA A 233 -0.52 24.52 12.05
N ALA A 234 0.23 24.92 11.02
CA ALA A 234 1.37 25.82 11.17
C ALA A 234 0.97 27.22 11.68
N ASP A 235 -0.26 27.65 11.41
CA ASP A 235 -0.82 28.93 11.82
C ASP A 235 -1.51 28.88 13.20
N CYS A 236 -1.54 27.72 13.87
CA CYS A 236 -2.06 27.63 15.22
C CYS A 236 -1.24 28.42 16.23
N LYS A 237 -1.90 29.08 17.19
CA LYS A 237 -1.25 29.82 18.25
C LYS A 237 -0.25 28.99 19.08
N PHE A 238 -0.54 27.70 19.30
CA PHE A 238 0.28 26.78 20.09
C PHE A 238 0.93 25.75 19.19
N ARG A 239 2.22 25.48 19.38
CA ARG A 239 2.98 24.49 18.60
C ARG A 239 2.55 23.04 18.85
N ASP A 240 1.95 22.77 20.01
CA ASP A 240 1.44 21.46 20.46
C ASP A 240 -0.09 21.37 20.39
N CYS A 241 -0.70 22.24 19.55
CA CYS A 241 -2.15 22.27 19.35
C CYS A 241 -2.67 20.91 18.87
N GLN A 242 -3.64 20.36 19.58
CA GLN A 242 -4.29 19.07 19.22
C GLN A 242 -5.56 19.28 18.37
N HIS A 243 -5.91 20.55 18.06
CA HIS A 243 -7.10 20.95 17.29
C HIS A 243 -8.42 20.47 17.92
N GLN A 244 -8.48 20.46 19.27
CA GLN A 244 -9.65 20.01 20.04
C GLN A 244 -10.43 21.14 20.70
N GLY A 245 -10.22 22.39 20.25
CA GLY A 245 -10.90 23.57 20.78
C GLY A 245 -9.97 24.54 21.53
N GLU A 246 -8.67 24.41 21.34
CA GLU A 246 -7.69 25.34 21.91
C GLU A 246 -7.92 26.76 21.36
N PRO A 247 -7.75 27.80 22.17
CA PRO A 247 -7.95 29.17 21.75
C PRO A 247 -6.89 29.59 20.71
N GLY A 248 -7.33 30.11 19.56
CA GLY A 248 -6.45 30.48 18.45
C GLY A 248 -5.99 29.28 17.61
N CYS A 249 -6.78 28.20 17.55
CA CYS A 249 -6.56 27.09 16.65
C CYS A 249 -7.02 27.43 15.23
N ALA A 250 -6.11 27.53 14.26
CA ALA A 250 -6.41 27.85 12.88
C ALA A 250 -7.22 26.73 12.18
N VAL A 251 -6.96 25.47 12.51
CA VAL A 251 -7.71 24.33 11.98
C VAL A 251 -9.19 24.37 12.39
N GLN A 252 -9.50 24.74 13.66
CA GLN A 252 -10.88 24.88 14.11
C GLN A 252 -11.54 26.13 13.49
N ALA A 253 -10.80 27.20 13.28
CA ALA A 253 -11.29 28.38 12.56
C ALA A 253 -11.66 28.04 11.11
N ALA A 254 -10.83 27.29 10.38
CA ALA A 254 -11.10 26.81 9.03
C ALA A 254 -12.38 25.93 8.98
N ILE A 255 -12.58 25.08 9.99
CA ILE A 255 -13.83 24.28 10.10
C ILE A 255 -15.04 25.19 10.31
N ALA A 256 -14.91 26.21 11.15
CA ALA A 256 -16.02 27.12 11.45
C ALA A 256 -16.48 27.95 10.23
N VAL A 257 -15.56 28.27 9.32
CA VAL A 257 -15.87 28.99 8.06
C VAL A 257 -16.16 28.06 6.87
N GLY A 258 -16.05 26.75 7.05
CA GLY A 258 -16.38 25.74 6.02
C GLY A 258 -15.25 25.43 5.02
N GLU A 259 -14.04 25.94 5.22
CA GLU A 259 -12.87 25.64 4.39
C GLU A 259 -12.36 24.22 4.60
N LEU A 260 -12.53 23.68 5.81
CA LEU A 260 -12.20 22.31 6.16
C LEU A 260 -13.40 21.60 6.76
N THR A 261 -13.63 20.33 6.42
CA THR A 261 -14.71 19.57 7.06
C THR A 261 -14.25 18.94 8.39
N ALA A 262 -15.10 18.96 9.41
CA ALA A 262 -14.80 18.30 10.69
C ALA A 262 -14.50 16.80 10.50
N SER A 263 -15.16 16.16 9.54
CA SER A 263 -14.96 14.73 9.23
C SER A 263 -13.56 14.47 8.64
N ARG A 264 -12.96 15.39 7.87
CA ARG A 264 -11.61 15.28 7.37
C ARG A 264 -10.57 15.38 8.51
N LEU A 265 -10.76 16.33 9.44
CA LEU A 265 -9.91 16.40 10.64
C LEU A 265 -10.00 15.11 11.48
N GLN A 266 -11.20 14.57 11.66
CA GLN A 266 -11.38 13.29 12.40
C GLN A 266 -10.66 12.13 11.71
N SER A 267 -10.69 12.06 10.38
CA SER A 267 -9.96 11.06 9.60
C SER A 267 -8.44 11.18 9.80
N TYR A 268 -7.90 12.39 9.67
CA TYR A 268 -6.49 12.67 9.92
C TYR A 268 -6.06 12.22 11.31
N GLN A 269 -6.78 12.66 12.36
CA GLN A 269 -6.49 12.29 13.75
C GLN A 269 -6.58 10.78 14.01
N LYS A 270 -7.52 10.09 13.34
CA LYS A 270 -7.65 8.63 13.43
C LYS A 270 -6.44 7.93 12.82
N LEU A 271 -6.03 8.31 11.61
CA LEU A 271 -4.89 7.72 10.91
C LEU A 271 -3.58 8.03 11.63
N GLN A 272 -3.42 9.25 12.17
CA GLN A 272 -2.26 9.64 12.97
C GLN A 272 -2.15 8.80 14.25
N ARG A 273 -3.25 8.56 14.97
CA ARG A 273 -3.25 7.68 16.16
C ARG A 273 -2.93 6.23 15.81
N GLU A 274 -3.44 5.73 14.68
CA GLU A 274 -3.12 4.39 14.18
C GLU A 274 -1.63 4.25 13.87
N GLN A 275 -1.04 5.26 13.24
CA GLN A 275 0.40 5.31 12.96
C GLN A 275 1.23 5.32 14.25
N GLN A 276 0.94 6.23 15.19
CA GLN A 276 1.65 6.31 16.47
C GLN A 276 1.62 4.98 17.24
N TRP A 277 0.47 4.29 17.21
CA TRP A 277 0.34 2.99 17.84
C TRP A 277 1.22 1.91 17.18
N ILE A 278 1.34 1.92 15.85
CA ILE A 278 2.22 1.01 15.10
C ILE A 278 3.68 1.28 15.46
N GLU A 279 4.10 2.55 15.44
CA GLU A 279 5.46 2.97 15.79
C GLU A 279 5.85 2.56 17.23
N GLN A 280 4.98 2.83 18.20
CA GLN A 280 5.20 2.43 19.59
C GLN A 280 5.40 0.92 19.74
N ARG A 281 4.63 0.12 18.99
CA ARG A 281 4.78 -1.34 19.01
C ARG A 281 6.07 -1.81 18.36
N GLN A 282 6.46 -1.21 17.25
CA GLN A 282 7.71 -1.50 16.56
C GLN A 282 8.91 -1.19 17.46
N ASP A 283 8.91 -0.04 18.12
CA ASP A 283 9.95 0.38 19.08
C ASP A 283 10.06 -0.57 20.29
N THR A 284 8.95 -0.94 20.88
CA THR A 284 8.91 -1.87 22.01
C THR A 284 9.50 -3.23 21.61
N GLN A 285 9.16 -3.74 20.45
CA GLN A 285 9.68 -5.00 19.92
C GLN A 285 11.18 -4.89 19.59
N ALA A 286 11.61 -3.77 19.00
CA ALA A 286 13.02 -3.52 18.72
C ALA A 286 13.85 -3.55 20.02
N ARG A 287 13.37 -2.90 21.08
CA ARG A 287 14.00 -2.91 22.43
C ARG A 287 14.05 -4.33 23.02
N LEU A 288 12.96 -5.09 22.93
CA LEU A 288 12.92 -6.48 23.41
C LEU A 288 13.87 -7.40 22.63
N ASN A 289 13.95 -7.25 21.30
CA ASN A 289 14.86 -8.00 20.45
C ASN A 289 16.33 -7.68 20.78
N THR A 290 16.67 -6.41 20.97
CA THR A 290 18.00 -5.99 21.40
C THR A 290 18.36 -6.61 22.76
N LYS A 291 17.45 -6.55 23.75
CA LYS A 291 17.66 -7.16 25.06
C LYS A 291 17.87 -8.68 25.00
N ARG A 292 17.11 -9.37 24.11
CA ARG A 292 17.29 -10.81 23.88
C ARG A 292 18.67 -11.13 23.25
N ARG A 293 19.12 -10.36 22.26
CA ARG A 293 20.43 -10.52 21.64
C ARG A 293 21.56 -10.32 22.64
N TRP A 294 21.48 -9.27 23.46
CA TRP A 294 22.45 -9.03 24.53
C TRP A 294 22.52 -10.20 25.52
N LYS A 295 21.38 -10.74 25.94
CA LYS A 295 21.34 -11.92 26.83
C LYS A 295 21.99 -13.14 26.18
N GLN A 296 21.72 -13.40 24.89
CA GLN A 296 22.33 -14.52 24.17
C GLN A 296 23.83 -14.35 24.04
N MET A 297 24.30 -13.18 23.63
CA MET A 297 25.71 -12.87 23.49
C MET A 297 26.46 -12.98 24.84
N SER A 298 25.90 -12.46 25.93
CA SER A 298 26.45 -12.60 27.26
C SER A 298 26.54 -14.07 27.72
N LYS A 299 25.53 -14.90 27.36
CA LYS A 299 25.55 -16.34 27.67
C LYS A 299 26.67 -17.06 26.90
N THR A 300 26.84 -16.74 25.60
CA THR A 300 27.91 -17.31 24.76
C THR A 300 29.30 -16.92 25.26
N ILE A 301 29.49 -15.66 25.60
CA ILE A 301 30.76 -15.18 26.20
C ILE A 301 31.07 -15.93 27.50
N ARG A 302 30.12 -16.07 28.42
CA ARG A 302 30.29 -16.83 29.66
C ARG A 302 30.63 -18.30 29.43
N GLN A 303 30.04 -18.95 28.43
CA GLN A 303 30.34 -20.33 28.00
C GLN A 303 31.75 -20.47 27.45
N HIS A 304 32.20 -19.51 26.59
CA HIS A 304 33.58 -19.47 26.10
C HIS A 304 34.61 -19.26 27.19
N GLN A 305 34.32 -18.39 28.17
CA GLN A 305 35.22 -18.17 29.31
C GLN A 305 35.32 -19.40 30.24
N LYS A 306 34.21 -20.17 30.41
CA LYS A 306 34.22 -21.44 31.17
C LYS A 306 34.98 -22.58 30.48
N ARG A 307 35.08 -22.55 29.12
CA ARG A 307 35.85 -23.55 28.36
C ARG A 307 37.36 -23.29 28.30
N LYS A 308 37.77 -22.06 28.67
CA LYS A 308 39.20 -21.67 28.72
C LYS A 308 39.82 -21.79 30.12
N ARG A 309 39.03 -22.13 31.12
CA ARG A 309 39.50 -22.56 32.44
C ARG A 309 39.41 -24.07 32.61
#